data_b284cf642b69f6d6f12bf34fa9a32de7
#
_entry.id   b284cf642b69f6d6f12bf34fa9a32de7
#
_cell.length_a   1.000
_cell.length_b   1.000
_cell.length_c   1.000
_cell.angle_alpha   90.00
_cell.angle_beta   90.00
_cell.angle_gamma   90.00
#
_symmetry.space_group_name_H-M   'P 1'
#
loop_
_entity.id
_entity.type
_entity.pdbx_description
1 polymer ?
#
loop_
_entity_poly.entity_id
_entity_poly.type
_entity_poly.pdbx_seq_one_letter_code
_entity_poly.pdbx_strand_id
1 'polypeptide(L)'
;ISQALSNRIEELRRGKGYIAEKNHTIIFNFTKKTIPLLTELFKSFENQKKTIVLVSEYEPNEIVTKIESAISIPKNINLICRKGYGWQKKIPSLLDFRGASNFIILKPDINNEYLSEYDCDNEVGKTLTSLITSNDYQKTGGNIVSEFSSKQKQVLYETFNLENISEVIKSTNENKNYPVFVESEDIRAKIISQAVFNPDIVEIYDELFSFEGSEIYFFNTTDLNLEIQSRLNKINNKTIYEINAIFDHIICLGSYNIKDQESVSGQKDLEPNFDPDVLWVDLIPNGEINFDKIDGLIFIANNKQKILD
;
A
#
# COMPACT_ATOMS: atom_id res chain seq x y z
N ILE A 1 21.23 -3.42 -34.39
CA ILE A 1 20.28 -2.71 -33.49
C ILE A 1 19.70 -3.67 -32.45
N SER A 2 19.27 -4.87 -32.86
CA SER A 2 18.70 -5.90 -31.93
C SER A 2 19.68 -6.31 -30.84
N GLN A 3 20.96 -6.54 -31.18
CA GLN A 3 21.97 -6.99 -30.23
C GLN A 3 22.38 -5.91 -29.21
N ALA A 4 22.44 -4.63 -29.64
CA ALA A 4 22.71 -3.52 -28.75
C ALA A 4 21.55 -3.28 -27.76
N LEU A 5 20.31 -3.47 -28.22
CA LEU A 5 19.13 -3.40 -27.38
C LEU A 5 19.08 -4.55 -26.37
N SER A 6 19.39 -5.76 -26.81
CA SER A 6 19.47 -6.95 -25.97
C SER A 6 20.56 -6.81 -24.89
N ASN A 7 21.75 -6.33 -25.28
CA ASN A 7 22.82 -6.05 -24.32
C ASN A 7 22.47 -4.96 -23.32
N ARG A 8 21.72 -3.94 -23.75
CA ARG A 8 21.26 -2.87 -22.85
C ARG A 8 20.23 -3.38 -21.85
N ILE A 9 19.29 -4.24 -22.28
CA ILE A 9 18.31 -4.89 -21.41
C ILE A 9 19.04 -5.80 -20.40
N GLU A 10 20.07 -6.51 -20.84
CA GLU A 10 20.84 -7.38 -19.95
C GLU A 10 21.70 -6.58 -18.94
N GLU A 11 22.27 -5.45 -19.35
CA GLU A 11 22.95 -4.52 -18.43
C GLU A 11 21.98 -3.92 -17.40
N LEU A 12 20.75 -3.56 -17.82
CA LEU A 12 19.70 -3.09 -16.92
C LEU A 12 19.27 -4.19 -15.93
N ARG A 13 19.11 -5.42 -16.40
CA ARG A 13 18.83 -6.59 -15.55
C ARG A 13 19.96 -6.88 -14.56
N ARG A 14 21.21 -6.68 -14.97
CA ARG A 14 22.42 -6.82 -14.11
C ARG A 14 22.64 -5.66 -13.15
N GLY A 15 21.67 -4.76 -13.02
CA GLY A 15 21.77 -3.67 -12.06
C GLY A 15 22.61 -2.48 -12.50
N LYS A 16 22.91 -2.31 -13.78
CA LYS A 16 23.68 -1.19 -14.31
C LYS A 16 22.78 -0.22 -15.08
N GLY A 17 22.94 1.08 -14.82
CA GLY A 17 22.24 2.16 -15.53
C GLY A 17 21.02 2.74 -14.78
N TYR A 18 20.55 3.88 -15.28
CA TYR A 18 19.36 4.57 -14.78
C TYR A 18 18.10 3.87 -15.24
N ILE A 19 17.09 3.88 -14.38
CA ILE A 19 15.72 3.46 -14.73
C ILE A 19 15.05 4.68 -15.37
N ALA A 20 14.52 4.52 -16.57
CA ALA A 20 13.81 5.55 -17.32
C ALA A 20 12.33 5.21 -17.52
N GLU A 21 11.82 4.29 -16.70
CA GLU A 21 10.45 3.80 -16.76
C GLU A 21 9.51 4.75 -16.01
N LYS A 22 8.29 4.91 -16.52
CA LYS A 22 7.24 5.67 -15.84
C LYS A 22 6.22 4.74 -15.21
N ASN A 23 5.62 5.18 -14.12
CA ASN A 23 4.58 4.44 -13.42
C ASN A 23 5.04 3.05 -12.93
N HIS A 24 6.32 2.97 -12.50
CA HIS A 24 6.91 1.75 -11.96
C HIS A 24 6.74 1.65 -10.45
N THR A 25 6.85 0.45 -9.93
CA THR A 25 6.81 0.14 -8.49
C THR A 25 8.22 -0.16 -8.01
N ILE A 26 8.64 0.45 -6.90
CA ILE A 26 9.93 0.21 -6.26
C ILE A 26 9.70 -0.55 -4.96
N ILE A 27 10.38 -1.68 -4.80
CA ILE A 27 10.36 -2.50 -3.59
C ILE A 27 11.75 -2.45 -2.97
N PHE A 28 11.82 -2.05 -1.72
CA PHE A 28 13.04 -2.07 -0.93
C PHE A 28 13.08 -3.29 -0.03
N ASN A 29 14.23 -3.90 0.02
CA ASN A 29 14.59 -5.13 0.72
C ASN A 29 14.01 -6.41 0.09
N PHE A 30 14.87 -7.43 0.00
CA PHE A 30 14.48 -8.78 -0.40
C PHE A 30 14.34 -9.65 0.85
N THR A 31 13.13 -10.10 1.13
CA THR A 31 12.77 -10.85 2.33
C THR A 31 11.96 -12.08 1.97
N LYS A 32 11.63 -12.93 2.94
CA LYS A 32 10.73 -14.08 2.75
C LYS A 32 9.35 -13.68 2.21
N LYS A 33 8.92 -12.43 2.45
CA LYS A 33 7.64 -11.88 1.99
C LYS A 33 7.67 -11.41 0.55
N THR A 34 8.86 -11.22 -0.05
CA THR A 34 9.00 -10.66 -1.40
C THR A 34 8.34 -11.54 -2.45
N ILE A 35 8.48 -12.86 -2.37
CA ILE A 35 7.87 -13.78 -3.35
C ILE A 35 6.34 -13.77 -3.27
N PRO A 36 5.69 -13.95 -2.11
CA PRO A 36 4.25 -13.77 -1.98
C PRO A 36 3.76 -12.39 -2.46
N LEU A 37 4.45 -11.31 -2.09
CA LEU A 37 4.11 -9.96 -2.54
C LEU A 37 4.15 -9.83 -4.07
N LEU A 38 5.22 -10.34 -4.71
CA LEU A 38 5.34 -10.32 -6.17
C LEU A 38 4.23 -11.12 -6.83
N THR A 39 3.85 -12.26 -6.25
CA THR A 39 2.76 -13.09 -6.77
C THR A 39 1.46 -12.29 -6.83
N GLU A 40 1.10 -11.59 -5.76
CA GLU A 40 -0.11 -10.77 -5.73
C GLU A 40 0.00 -9.53 -6.65
N LEU A 41 1.16 -8.85 -6.68
CA LEU A 41 1.37 -7.74 -7.62
C LEU A 41 1.28 -8.18 -9.08
N PHE A 42 1.72 -9.39 -9.42
CA PHE A 42 1.60 -9.91 -10.78
C PHE A 42 0.13 -10.10 -11.19
N LYS A 43 -0.71 -10.59 -10.28
CA LYS A 43 -2.16 -10.71 -10.48
C LYS A 43 -2.79 -9.33 -10.68
N SER A 44 -2.46 -8.35 -9.83
CA SER A 44 -3.00 -6.99 -9.94
C SER A 44 -2.64 -6.27 -11.25
N PHE A 45 -1.54 -6.69 -11.90
CA PHE A 45 -1.04 -6.11 -13.15
C PHE A 45 -1.31 -6.98 -14.39
N GLU A 46 -2.19 -7.99 -14.31
CA GLU A 46 -2.38 -9.00 -15.35
C GLU A 46 -2.52 -8.43 -16.75
N ASN A 47 -3.23 -7.33 -16.92
CA ASN A 47 -3.51 -6.70 -18.23
C ASN A 47 -2.69 -5.44 -18.50
N GLN A 48 -1.63 -5.18 -17.72
CA GLN A 48 -0.85 -3.95 -17.81
C GLN A 48 0.64 -4.25 -17.94
N LYS A 49 1.32 -3.53 -18.83
CA LYS A 49 2.79 -3.52 -18.81
C LYS A 49 3.26 -2.74 -17.60
N LYS A 50 3.99 -3.40 -16.71
CA LYS A 50 4.54 -2.77 -15.50
C LYS A 50 6.01 -3.12 -15.31
N THR A 51 6.75 -2.16 -14.77
CA THR A 51 8.11 -2.37 -14.31
C THR A 51 8.12 -2.40 -12.79
N ILE A 52 8.71 -3.43 -12.22
CA ILE A 52 8.96 -3.57 -10.79
C ILE A 52 10.47 -3.52 -10.57
N VAL A 53 10.91 -2.65 -9.68
CA VAL A 53 12.31 -2.47 -9.32
C VAL A 53 12.51 -2.95 -7.90
N LEU A 54 13.32 -3.98 -7.73
CA LEU A 54 13.66 -4.52 -6.42
C LEU A 54 15.07 -4.08 -6.02
N VAL A 55 15.19 -3.40 -4.89
CA VAL A 55 16.46 -2.91 -4.33
C VAL A 55 16.80 -3.70 -3.07
N SER A 56 17.97 -4.29 -3.02
CA SER A 56 18.40 -5.13 -1.91
C SER A 56 19.92 -5.14 -1.77
N GLU A 57 20.41 -5.56 -0.63
CA GLU A 57 21.85 -5.77 -0.36
C GLU A 57 22.45 -6.94 -1.15
N TYR A 58 21.63 -7.89 -1.58
CA TYR A 58 22.06 -9.09 -2.30
C TYR A 58 22.41 -8.80 -3.76
N GLU A 59 23.19 -9.71 -4.36
CA GLU A 59 23.52 -9.62 -5.78
C GLU A 59 22.27 -9.80 -6.65
N PRO A 60 22.05 -8.95 -7.68
CA PRO A 60 20.85 -8.99 -8.52
C PRO A 60 20.60 -10.36 -9.17
N ASN A 61 21.64 -11.05 -9.62
CA ASN A 61 21.51 -12.37 -10.25
C ASN A 61 21.02 -13.44 -9.25
N GLU A 62 21.44 -13.37 -7.99
CA GLU A 62 20.98 -14.31 -6.96
C GLU A 62 19.48 -14.11 -6.67
N ILE A 63 19.05 -12.86 -6.61
CA ILE A 63 17.64 -12.51 -6.39
C ILE A 63 16.79 -13.00 -7.55
N VAL A 64 17.20 -12.69 -8.79
CA VAL A 64 16.47 -13.13 -10.00
C VAL A 64 16.35 -14.64 -10.02
N THR A 65 17.44 -15.37 -9.77
CA THR A 65 17.42 -16.83 -9.73
C THR A 65 16.47 -17.37 -8.66
N LYS A 66 16.47 -16.79 -7.46
CA LYS A 66 15.53 -17.17 -6.37
C LYS A 66 14.08 -16.92 -6.76
N ILE A 67 13.78 -15.79 -7.39
CA ILE A 67 12.41 -15.46 -7.82
C ILE A 67 11.97 -16.42 -8.94
N GLU A 68 12.78 -16.57 -9.99
CA GLU A 68 12.44 -17.44 -11.13
C GLU A 68 12.32 -18.92 -10.76
N SER A 69 13.02 -19.36 -9.71
CA SER A 69 12.86 -20.73 -9.18
C SER A 69 11.57 -20.94 -8.40
N ALA A 70 10.96 -19.89 -7.88
CA ALA A 70 9.77 -19.95 -7.04
C ALA A 70 8.48 -19.58 -7.79
N ILE A 71 8.53 -18.59 -8.69
CA ILE A 71 7.36 -18.09 -9.43
C ILE A 71 7.71 -17.78 -10.87
N SER A 72 6.73 -17.94 -11.77
CA SER A 72 6.88 -17.52 -13.17
C SER A 72 6.63 -16.02 -13.31
N ILE A 73 7.60 -15.30 -13.88
CA ILE A 73 7.44 -13.86 -14.14
C ILE A 73 6.61 -13.68 -15.42
N PRO A 74 5.45 -13.01 -15.35
CA PRO A 74 4.60 -12.76 -16.51
C PRO A 74 5.30 -11.91 -17.58
N LYS A 75 4.98 -12.14 -18.85
CA LYS A 75 5.62 -11.44 -19.99
C LYS A 75 5.39 -9.91 -20.02
N ASN A 76 4.32 -9.46 -19.40
CA ASN A 76 3.98 -8.03 -19.26
C ASN A 76 4.71 -7.35 -18.09
N ILE A 77 5.42 -8.10 -17.26
CA ILE A 77 6.20 -7.57 -16.13
C ILE A 77 7.68 -7.50 -16.47
N ASN A 78 8.27 -6.32 -16.31
CA ASN A 78 9.69 -6.11 -16.37
C ASN A 78 10.26 -6.02 -14.95
N LEU A 79 10.86 -7.11 -14.46
CA LEU A 79 11.48 -7.15 -13.13
C LEU A 79 12.94 -6.74 -13.24
N ILE A 80 13.34 -5.71 -12.50
CA ILE A 80 14.69 -5.15 -12.45
C ILE A 80 15.21 -5.24 -11.03
N CYS A 81 16.31 -5.94 -10.80
CA CYS A 81 16.95 -6.02 -9.49
C CYS A 81 18.14 -5.06 -9.41
N ARG A 82 18.32 -4.43 -8.25
CA ARG A 82 19.42 -3.50 -7.96
C ARG A 82 20.06 -3.83 -6.62
N LYS A 83 21.40 -3.81 -6.61
CA LYS A 83 22.13 -3.89 -5.34
C LYS A 83 22.26 -2.52 -4.70
N GLY A 84 21.85 -2.41 -3.44
CA GLY A 84 21.97 -1.19 -2.64
C GLY A 84 20.98 -1.15 -1.49
N TYR A 85 21.06 -0.07 -0.73
CA TYR A 85 20.15 0.23 0.37
C TYR A 85 19.33 1.45 0.01
N GLY A 86 18.04 1.46 0.32
CA GLY A 86 17.11 2.52 -0.03
C GLY A 86 17.52 3.92 0.44
N TRP A 87 18.25 4.01 1.56
CA TRP A 87 18.75 5.25 2.15
C TRP A 87 20.01 5.83 1.51
N GLN A 88 20.64 5.16 0.53
CA GLN A 88 21.83 5.67 -0.14
C GLN A 88 21.49 6.87 -1.04
N LYS A 89 22.26 7.96 -0.94
CA LYS A 89 22.04 9.24 -1.65
C LYS A 89 21.87 9.14 -3.18
N LYS A 90 22.47 8.14 -3.81
CA LYS A 90 22.41 7.94 -5.27
C LYS A 90 21.13 7.20 -5.72
N ILE A 91 20.42 6.55 -4.81
CA ILE A 91 19.27 5.70 -5.14
C ILE A 91 18.11 6.48 -5.74
N PRO A 92 17.70 7.65 -5.24
CA PRO A 92 16.59 8.41 -5.82
C PRO A 92 16.75 8.70 -7.31
N SER A 93 17.93 9.17 -7.71
CA SER A 93 18.20 9.49 -9.12
C SER A 93 18.44 8.23 -9.98
N LEU A 94 19.06 7.19 -9.41
CA LEU A 94 19.32 5.93 -10.11
C LEU A 94 18.03 5.18 -10.47
N LEU A 95 17.03 5.25 -9.60
CA LEU A 95 15.77 4.54 -9.73
C LEU A 95 14.63 5.40 -10.30
N ASP A 96 14.91 6.64 -10.68
CA ASP A 96 13.92 7.62 -11.13
C ASP A 96 12.68 7.69 -10.22
N PHE A 97 12.87 8.15 -8.99
CA PHE A 97 11.75 8.31 -8.04
C PHE A 97 10.62 9.19 -8.59
N ARG A 98 10.94 10.11 -9.53
CA ARG A 98 9.92 10.94 -10.20
C ARG A 98 8.96 10.16 -11.07
N GLY A 99 9.45 9.08 -11.67
CA GLY A 99 8.65 8.22 -12.53
C GLY A 99 7.92 7.11 -11.76
N ALA A 100 8.24 6.89 -10.49
CA ALA A 100 7.64 5.83 -9.70
C ALA A 100 6.24 6.21 -9.19
N SER A 101 5.33 5.25 -9.22
CA SER A 101 3.97 5.40 -8.69
C SER A 101 3.79 4.79 -7.31
N ASN A 102 4.56 3.76 -6.97
CA ASN A 102 4.45 3.07 -5.70
C ASN A 102 5.83 2.76 -5.13
N PHE A 103 5.95 2.88 -3.82
CA PHE A 103 7.12 2.53 -3.03
C PHE A 103 6.71 1.59 -1.92
N ILE A 104 7.32 0.42 -1.85
CA ILE A 104 7.06 -0.59 -0.84
C ILE A 104 8.36 -0.82 -0.08
N ILE A 105 8.35 -0.61 1.21
CA ILE A 105 9.50 -0.79 2.08
C ILE A 105 9.22 -1.99 2.99
N LEU A 106 9.80 -3.13 2.67
CA LEU A 106 9.67 -4.34 3.48
C LEU A 106 10.65 -4.27 4.66
N LYS A 107 10.20 -4.75 5.81
CA LYS A 107 11.09 -4.94 6.96
C LYS A 107 12.04 -6.11 6.64
N PRO A 108 13.38 -5.92 6.74
CA PRO A 108 14.33 -7.01 6.58
C PRO A 108 14.02 -8.19 7.50
N ASP A 109 14.34 -9.41 7.06
CA ASP A 109 14.23 -10.57 7.94
C ASP A 109 15.25 -10.47 9.07
N ILE A 110 14.84 -10.84 10.28
CA ILE A 110 15.74 -10.93 11.41
C ILE A 110 16.77 -12.02 11.11
N ASN A 111 18.02 -11.62 11.07
CA ASN A 111 19.15 -12.54 10.99
C ASN A 111 19.81 -12.59 12.36
N ASN A 112 19.67 -13.71 13.07
CA ASN A 112 20.14 -13.88 14.44
C ASN A 112 21.65 -13.59 14.64
N GLU A 113 22.41 -13.51 13.55
CA GLU A 113 23.83 -13.21 13.58
C GLU A 113 24.15 -11.71 13.49
N TYR A 114 23.26 -10.89 12.84
CA TYR A 114 23.63 -9.50 12.48
C TYR A 114 22.52 -8.46 12.68
N LEU A 115 21.24 -8.83 12.71
CA LEU A 115 20.15 -7.87 12.80
C LEU A 115 19.16 -8.24 13.91
N SER A 116 18.98 -7.33 14.86
CA SER A 116 17.86 -7.36 15.80
C SER A 116 16.59 -6.81 15.15
N GLU A 117 15.44 -7.02 15.79
CA GLU A 117 14.18 -6.40 15.35
C GLU A 117 14.28 -4.87 15.25
N TYR A 118 14.97 -4.26 16.22
CA TYR A 118 15.24 -2.82 16.25
C TYR A 118 16.09 -2.37 15.06
N ASP A 119 17.11 -3.14 14.66
CA ASP A 119 17.94 -2.80 13.51
C ASP A 119 17.15 -2.90 12.20
N CYS A 120 16.25 -3.88 12.08
CA CYS A 120 15.39 -4.02 10.92
C CYS A 120 14.46 -2.82 10.74
N ASP A 121 13.82 -2.36 11.82
CA ASP A 121 12.96 -1.18 11.79
C ASP A 121 13.74 0.11 11.49
N ASN A 122 14.98 0.23 12.02
CA ASN A 122 15.86 1.35 11.70
C ASN A 122 16.23 1.41 10.22
N GLU A 123 16.46 0.28 9.57
CA GLU A 123 16.71 0.23 8.12
C GLU A 123 15.49 0.69 7.31
N VAL A 124 14.28 0.30 7.73
CA VAL A 124 13.03 0.80 7.14
C VAL A 124 12.91 2.31 7.36
N GLY A 125 13.11 2.79 8.58
CA GLY A 125 13.06 4.20 8.94
C GLY A 125 14.04 5.07 8.16
N LYS A 126 15.30 4.63 8.00
CA LYS A 126 16.31 5.32 7.17
C LYS A 126 15.87 5.40 5.72
N THR A 127 15.33 4.30 5.16
CA THR A 127 14.86 4.25 3.78
C THR A 127 13.66 5.19 3.59
N LEU A 128 12.69 5.15 4.48
CA LEU A 128 11.51 6.02 4.47
C LEU A 128 11.93 7.50 4.55
N THR A 129 12.80 7.84 5.47
CA THR A 129 13.32 9.22 5.61
C THR A 129 14.01 9.69 4.34
N SER A 130 14.90 8.86 3.79
CA SER A 130 15.60 9.18 2.55
C SER A 130 14.65 9.38 1.39
N LEU A 131 13.57 8.59 1.34
CA LEU A 131 12.54 8.70 0.31
C LEU A 131 11.76 10.01 0.44
N ILE A 132 11.18 10.29 1.62
CA ILE A 132 10.34 11.46 1.87
C ILE A 132 11.12 12.77 1.70
N THR A 133 12.39 12.80 2.13
CA THR A 133 13.23 13.99 2.02
C THR A 133 13.84 14.18 0.64
N SER A 134 13.69 13.22 -0.27
CA SER A 134 14.24 13.35 -1.62
C SER A 134 13.42 14.34 -2.46
N ASN A 135 14.11 15.30 -3.10
CA ASN A 135 13.47 16.26 -4.02
C ASN A 135 12.73 15.57 -5.19
N ASP A 136 13.12 14.36 -5.54
CA ASP A 136 12.52 13.61 -6.64
C ASP A 136 11.18 13.02 -6.23
N TYR A 137 11.06 12.47 -5.02
CA TYR A 137 9.78 12.03 -4.46
C TYR A 137 8.84 13.22 -4.21
N GLN A 138 9.33 14.32 -3.65
CA GLN A 138 8.52 15.50 -3.36
C GLN A 138 7.80 16.09 -4.59
N LYS A 139 8.24 15.76 -5.80
CA LYS A 139 7.62 16.21 -7.05
C LYS A 139 6.56 15.28 -7.61
N THR A 140 6.47 14.05 -7.16
CA THR A 140 5.61 13.02 -7.77
C THR A 140 4.48 12.55 -6.89
N GLY A 141 4.70 12.45 -5.57
CA GLY A 141 3.68 12.01 -4.63
C GLY A 141 3.20 10.56 -4.82
N GLY A 142 4.09 9.64 -5.18
CA GLY A 142 3.75 8.21 -5.27
C GLY A 142 3.33 7.61 -3.92
N ASN A 143 2.54 6.55 -3.95
CA ASN A 143 2.09 5.86 -2.73
C ASN A 143 3.28 5.21 -2.02
N ILE A 144 3.35 5.36 -0.70
CA ILE A 144 4.35 4.68 0.13
C ILE A 144 3.63 3.70 1.06
N VAL A 145 4.08 2.46 1.06
CA VAL A 145 3.70 1.45 2.04
C VAL A 145 4.96 0.96 2.74
N SER A 146 4.98 1.05 4.06
CA SER A 146 6.15 0.65 4.88
C SER A 146 5.75 -0.36 5.93
N GLU A 147 6.53 -1.42 6.03
CA GLU A 147 6.34 -2.45 7.04
C GLU A 147 7.18 -2.16 8.28
N PHE A 148 6.54 -2.15 9.46
CA PHE A 148 7.18 -1.96 10.76
C PHE A 148 6.68 -2.95 11.80
N SER A 149 7.43 -3.08 12.89
CA SER A 149 6.96 -3.69 14.13
C SER A 149 6.09 -2.69 14.91
N SER A 150 5.05 -3.18 15.59
CA SER A 150 4.08 -2.34 16.33
C SER A 150 4.73 -1.36 17.33
N LYS A 151 5.79 -1.78 18.01
CA LYS A 151 6.50 -0.94 19.01
C LYS A 151 7.24 0.26 18.41
N GLN A 152 7.59 0.22 17.15
CA GLN A 152 8.42 1.27 16.53
C GLN A 152 7.58 2.27 15.73
N LYS A 153 6.34 1.96 15.40
CA LYS A 153 5.44 2.91 14.76
C LYS A 153 5.33 4.20 15.59
N GLN A 154 5.08 4.05 16.89
CA GLN A 154 4.98 5.20 17.82
C GLN A 154 6.28 6.01 17.88
N VAL A 155 7.44 5.34 17.99
CA VAL A 155 8.74 6.00 18.02
C VAL A 155 9.04 6.75 16.72
N LEU A 156 8.66 6.21 15.58
CA LEU A 156 8.83 6.88 14.30
C LEU A 156 7.93 8.12 14.17
N TYR A 157 6.67 8.03 14.56
CA TYR A 157 5.78 9.18 14.61
C TYR A 157 6.32 10.29 15.54
N GLU A 158 6.85 9.93 16.70
CA GLU A 158 7.45 10.88 17.63
C GLU A 158 8.77 11.47 17.12
N THR A 159 9.64 10.63 16.51
CA THR A 159 10.98 11.04 16.08
C THR A 159 10.96 11.91 14.82
N PHE A 160 10.08 11.60 13.88
CA PHE A 160 10.02 12.33 12.61
C PHE A 160 9.18 13.59 12.68
N ASN A 161 8.50 13.83 13.81
CA ASN A 161 7.61 14.97 13.96
C ASN A 161 6.76 15.14 12.70
N LEU A 162 5.85 14.17 12.47
CA LEU A 162 5.09 14.05 11.21
C LEU A 162 4.32 15.32 10.86
N GLU A 163 4.06 16.23 11.84
CA GLU A 163 3.52 17.56 11.59
C GLU A 163 4.41 18.34 10.61
N ASN A 164 5.74 18.33 10.82
CA ASN A 164 6.69 18.99 9.92
C ASN A 164 6.74 18.29 8.54
N ILE A 165 6.63 16.96 8.52
CA ILE A 165 6.58 16.21 7.27
C ILE A 165 5.23 16.46 6.57
N SER A 166 4.12 16.51 7.30
CA SER A 166 2.82 16.82 6.75
C SER A 166 2.77 18.23 6.17
N GLU A 167 3.37 19.23 6.82
CA GLU A 167 3.50 20.59 6.29
C GLU A 167 4.35 20.63 5.01
N VAL A 168 5.48 19.91 4.97
CA VAL A 168 6.32 19.79 3.77
C VAL A 168 5.56 19.10 2.64
N ILE A 169 4.82 18.04 2.95
CA ILE A 169 3.98 17.33 1.97
C ILE A 169 2.83 18.24 1.51
N LYS A 170 2.10 18.89 2.41
CA LYS A 170 0.98 19.81 2.08
C LYS A 170 1.44 21.04 1.28
N SER A 171 2.61 21.59 1.58
CA SER A 171 3.15 22.77 0.88
C SER A 171 3.61 22.52 -0.55
N THR A 172 3.86 21.26 -0.93
CA THR A 172 4.45 20.91 -2.23
C THR A 172 3.47 20.35 -3.25
N ASN A 173 2.35 19.73 -2.84
CA ASN A 173 1.32 19.21 -3.76
C ASN A 173 0.02 18.85 -3.01
N GLU A 174 -1.13 19.27 -3.52
CA GLU A 174 -2.46 19.01 -2.94
C GLU A 174 -2.89 17.52 -2.98
N ASN A 175 -2.18 16.67 -3.73
CA ASN A 175 -2.54 15.27 -3.99
C ASN A 175 -1.52 14.26 -3.45
N LYS A 176 -0.79 14.56 -2.38
CA LYS A 176 0.17 13.60 -1.82
C LYS A 176 -0.47 12.65 -0.83
N ASN A 177 -0.26 11.37 -1.07
CA ASN A 177 -0.65 10.32 -0.15
C ASN A 177 0.35 10.23 1.02
N TYR A 178 -0.17 10.16 2.24
CA TYR A 178 0.64 9.86 3.41
C TYR A 178 1.20 8.43 3.35
N PRO A 179 2.39 8.19 3.92
CA PRO A 179 2.90 6.84 4.05
C PRO A 179 1.94 5.95 4.84
N VAL A 180 1.61 4.79 4.31
CA VAL A 180 0.83 3.77 5.00
C VAL A 180 1.77 2.84 5.73
N PHE A 181 1.53 2.61 7.02
CA PHE A 181 2.31 1.70 7.85
C PHE A 181 1.56 0.39 8.06
N VAL A 182 2.25 -0.71 7.79
CA VAL A 182 1.71 -2.06 7.95
C VAL A 182 2.44 -2.76 9.09
N GLU A 183 1.70 -3.10 10.13
CA GLU A 183 2.19 -3.88 11.28
C GLU A 183 1.91 -5.37 11.02
N SER A 184 2.78 -6.00 10.24
CA SER A 184 2.53 -7.36 9.73
C SER A 184 2.41 -8.42 10.83
N GLU A 185 3.13 -8.27 11.94
CA GLU A 185 3.07 -9.21 13.07
C GLU A 185 1.74 -9.10 13.83
N ASP A 186 1.21 -7.89 14.01
CA ASP A 186 -0.08 -7.67 14.68
C ASP A 186 -1.23 -8.22 13.84
N ILE A 187 -1.25 -7.94 12.53
CA ILE A 187 -2.25 -8.49 11.61
C ILE A 187 -2.21 -10.01 11.63
N ARG A 188 -1.02 -10.60 11.55
CA ARG A 188 -0.86 -12.06 11.60
C ARG A 188 -1.37 -12.66 12.90
N ALA A 189 -1.04 -12.05 14.04
CA ALA A 189 -1.51 -12.51 15.34
C ALA A 189 -3.04 -12.47 15.46
N LYS A 190 -3.68 -11.42 14.93
CA LYS A 190 -5.14 -11.29 14.88
C LYS A 190 -5.79 -12.38 14.03
N ILE A 191 -5.25 -12.68 12.85
CA ILE A 191 -5.74 -13.74 11.98
C ILE A 191 -5.61 -15.11 12.68
N ILE A 192 -4.44 -15.41 13.25
CA ILE A 192 -4.21 -16.68 13.97
C ILE A 192 -5.17 -16.82 15.15
N SER A 193 -5.35 -15.77 15.95
CA SER A 193 -6.26 -15.85 17.11
C SER A 193 -7.72 -16.06 16.71
N GLN A 194 -8.18 -15.50 15.61
CA GLN A 194 -9.52 -15.76 15.10
C GLN A 194 -9.65 -17.18 14.54
N ALA A 195 -8.64 -17.68 13.85
CA ALA A 195 -8.62 -19.05 13.31
C ALA A 195 -8.67 -20.15 14.41
N VAL A 196 -8.24 -19.84 15.64
CA VAL A 196 -8.38 -20.76 16.78
C VAL A 196 -9.85 -21.08 17.07
N PHE A 197 -10.73 -20.09 16.95
CA PHE A 197 -12.17 -20.23 17.23
C PHE A 197 -13.00 -20.54 15.98
N ASN A 198 -12.52 -20.13 14.82
CA ASN A 198 -13.18 -20.34 13.54
C ASN A 198 -12.12 -20.64 12.45
N PRO A 199 -11.72 -21.92 12.28
CA PRO A 199 -10.67 -22.30 11.34
C PRO A 199 -10.96 -21.88 9.89
N ASP A 200 -12.23 -21.90 9.47
CA ASP A 200 -12.64 -21.59 8.09
C ASP A 200 -12.44 -20.11 7.72
N ILE A 201 -12.15 -19.24 8.71
CA ILE A 201 -11.92 -17.83 8.46
C ILE A 201 -10.65 -17.57 7.63
N VAL A 202 -9.72 -18.50 7.64
CA VAL A 202 -8.45 -18.39 6.88
C VAL A 202 -8.74 -18.31 5.37
N GLU A 203 -9.67 -19.13 4.88
CA GLU A 203 -10.09 -19.12 3.47
C GLU A 203 -10.74 -17.79 3.07
N ILE A 204 -11.49 -17.17 3.99
CA ILE A 204 -12.11 -15.87 3.77
C ILE A 204 -11.02 -14.77 3.68
N TYR A 205 -10.02 -14.82 4.55
CA TYR A 205 -8.90 -13.87 4.48
C TYR A 205 -8.06 -14.05 3.22
N ASP A 206 -7.83 -15.31 2.80
CA ASP A 206 -7.09 -15.59 1.57
C ASP A 206 -7.81 -15.00 0.35
N GLU A 207 -9.12 -15.17 0.26
CA GLU A 207 -9.95 -14.58 -0.79
C GLU A 207 -9.91 -13.04 -0.75
N LEU A 208 -10.13 -12.42 0.43
CA LEU A 208 -10.23 -10.96 0.56
C LEU A 208 -8.89 -10.23 0.40
N PHE A 209 -7.76 -10.91 0.64
CA PHE A 209 -6.43 -10.32 0.51
C PHE A 209 -5.75 -10.66 -0.81
N SER A 210 -6.34 -11.54 -1.63
CA SER A 210 -5.88 -11.84 -2.98
C SER A 210 -6.43 -10.83 -3.97
N PHE A 211 -5.67 -10.54 -5.04
CA PHE A 211 -6.16 -9.80 -6.22
C PHE A 211 -6.95 -10.69 -7.19
N GLU A 212 -7.27 -11.93 -6.81
CA GLU A 212 -8.19 -12.82 -7.52
C GLU A 212 -9.48 -12.93 -6.72
N GLY A 213 -10.64 -12.74 -7.36
CA GLY A 213 -11.92 -12.91 -6.71
C GLY A 213 -12.50 -11.61 -6.14
N SER A 214 -12.91 -11.66 -4.88
CA SER A 214 -13.60 -10.54 -4.22
C SER A 214 -12.62 -9.65 -3.45
N GLU A 215 -12.62 -8.37 -3.76
CA GLU A 215 -11.77 -7.38 -3.14
C GLU A 215 -12.58 -6.32 -2.36
N ILE A 216 -11.92 -5.64 -1.42
CA ILE A 216 -12.52 -4.55 -0.66
C ILE A 216 -12.21 -3.23 -1.37
N TYR A 217 -13.26 -2.45 -1.66
CA TYR A 217 -13.15 -1.15 -2.31
C TYR A 217 -13.73 -0.04 -1.43
N PHE A 218 -13.04 1.11 -1.46
CA PHE A 218 -13.49 2.37 -0.87
C PHE A 218 -13.94 3.30 -1.98
N PHE A 219 -15.15 3.81 -1.88
CA PHE A 219 -15.71 4.76 -2.84
C PHE A 219 -16.27 5.98 -2.13
N ASN A 220 -15.84 7.16 -2.54
CA ASN A 220 -16.53 8.39 -2.16
C ASN A 220 -17.98 8.35 -2.68
N THR A 221 -18.89 8.91 -1.93
CA THR A 221 -20.30 8.99 -2.37
C THR A 221 -20.44 9.73 -3.71
N THR A 222 -19.52 10.64 -4.01
CA THR A 222 -19.46 11.42 -5.26
C THR A 222 -18.93 10.63 -6.46
N ASP A 223 -18.18 9.56 -6.24
CA ASP A 223 -17.54 8.76 -7.30
C ASP A 223 -18.47 7.67 -7.84
N LEU A 224 -19.57 7.40 -7.15
CA LEU A 224 -20.60 6.47 -7.61
C LEU A 224 -21.30 7.01 -8.84
N ASN A 225 -21.80 6.12 -9.71
CA ASN A 225 -22.53 6.57 -10.89
C ASN A 225 -23.80 7.36 -10.52
N LEU A 226 -24.27 8.20 -11.44
CA LEU A 226 -25.39 9.12 -11.18
C LEU A 226 -26.70 8.38 -10.84
N GLU A 227 -26.90 7.18 -11.35
CA GLU A 227 -28.08 6.37 -11.04
C GLU A 227 -28.05 5.88 -9.60
N ILE A 228 -26.90 5.35 -9.15
CA ILE A 228 -26.68 4.91 -7.77
C ILE A 228 -26.79 6.09 -6.82
N GLN A 229 -26.14 7.22 -7.14
CA GLN A 229 -26.26 8.45 -6.34
C GLN A 229 -27.74 8.90 -6.24
N SER A 230 -28.49 8.87 -7.34
CA SER A 230 -29.91 9.23 -7.34
C SER A 230 -30.74 8.26 -6.49
N ARG A 231 -30.42 6.98 -6.49
CA ARG A 231 -31.06 5.97 -5.63
C ARG A 231 -30.70 6.19 -4.17
N LEU A 232 -29.43 6.44 -3.86
CA LEU A 232 -28.96 6.75 -2.51
C LEU A 232 -29.58 8.06 -1.97
N ASN A 233 -29.61 9.12 -2.75
CA ASN A 233 -30.16 10.43 -2.35
C ASN A 233 -31.68 10.43 -2.10
N LYS A 234 -32.42 9.51 -2.72
CA LYS A 234 -33.85 9.33 -2.41
C LYS A 234 -34.10 8.70 -1.05
N ILE A 235 -33.05 8.34 -0.37
CA ILE A 235 -33.08 7.43 0.77
C ILE A 235 -32.17 8.04 1.87
N ASN A 236 -32.60 9.15 2.45
CA ASN A 236 -31.97 9.67 3.66
C ASN A 236 -32.11 8.68 4.82
N ASN A 237 -30.97 8.43 5.50
CA ASN A 237 -30.86 7.58 6.68
C ASN A 237 -31.29 6.13 6.45
N LYS A 238 -30.43 5.35 5.78
CA LYS A 238 -30.68 3.93 5.55
C LYS A 238 -29.78 3.02 6.34
N THR A 239 -30.36 1.91 6.70
CA THR A 239 -29.65 0.77 7.23
C THR A 239 -28.78 0.14 6.14
N ILE A 240 -27.72 -0.55 6.54
CA ILE A 240 -26.84 -1.29 5.64
C ILE A 240 -27.62 -2.30 4.76
N TYR A 241 -28.72 -2.86 5.27
CA TYR A 241 -29.56 -3.80 4.55
C TYR A 241 -30.30 -3.14 3.38
N GLU A 242 -30.82 -1.93 3.58
CA GLU A 242 -31.52 -1.18 2.55
C GLU A 242 -30.55 -0.66 1.49
N ILE A 243 -29.32 -0.30 1.89
CA ILE A 243 -28.25 0.04 0.95
C ILE A 243 -27.90 -1.17 0.09
N ASN A 244 -27.73 -2.34 0.69
CA ASN A 244 -27.42 -3.56 -0.04
C ASN A 244 -28.56 -3.99 -1.02
N ALA A 245 -29.79 -3.61 -0.76
CA ALA A 245 -30.90 -3.87 -1.68
C ALA A 245 -30.87 -3.02 -2.96
N ILE A 246 -30.01 -1.99 -3.02
CA ILE A 246 -29.84 -1.15 -4.22
C ILE A 246 -28.83 -1.77 -5.19
N PHE A 247 -27.91 -2.57 -4.70
CA PHE A 247 -26.79 -3.10 -5.44
C PHE A 247 -27.02 -4.57 -5.83
N ASP A 248 -26.73 -4.90 -7.08
CA ASP A 248 -26.72 -6.28 -7.58
C ASP A 248 -25.27 -6.78 -7.61
N HIS A 249 -25.01 -7.96 -7.00
CA HIS A 249 -23.69 -8.62 -7.02
C HIS A 249 -22.56 -7.89 -6.32
N ILE A 250 -22.88 -6.90 -5.49
CA ILE A 250 -21.93 -6.15 -4.66
C ILE A 250 -22.48 -6.10 -3.24
N ILE A 251 -21.58 -6.12 -2.25
CA ILE A 251 -21.97 -6.07 -0.84
C ILE A 251 -21.37 -4.81 -0.23
N CYS A 252 -22.23 -3.91 0.24
CA CYS A 252 -21.80 -2.80 1.09
C CYS A 252 -21.53 -3.32 2.50
N LEU A 253 -20.31 -3.14 2.99
CA LEU A 253 -19.89 -3.54 4.33
C LEU A 253 -20.14 -2.46 5.36
N GLY A 254 -20.14 -1.20 4.96
CA GLY A 254 -20.24 -0.08 5.89
C GLY A 254 -19.86 1.25 5.25
N SER A 255 -19.52 2.18 6.10
CA SER A 255 -19.13 3.54 5.71
C SER A 255 -17.78 3.93 6.30
N TYR A 256 -17.21 5.00 5.75
CA TYR A 256 -16.01 5.60 6.30
C TYR A 256 -16.06 7.12 6.29
N ASN A 257 -15.26 7.72 7.19
CA ASN A 257 -15.03 9.14 7.30
C ASN A 257 -13.53 9.41 7.39
N ILE A 258 -13.09 10.47 6.73
CA ILE A 258 -11.76 11.06 6.87
C ILE A 258 -11.94 12.25 7.80
N LYS A 259 -11.48 12.16 9.04
CA LYS A 259 -11.59 13.29 9.98
C LYS A 259 -10.33 14.14 9.94
N ASP A 260 -10.49 15.42 9.62
CA ASP A 260 -9.46 16.41 9.87
C ASP A 260 -9.19 16.57 11.38
N GLN A 261 -7.94 16.75 11.77
CA GLN A 261 -7.49 16.88 13.17
C GLN A 261 -8.22 17.96 13.97
N GLU A 262 -8.77 18.99 13.34
CA GLU A 262 -9.48 20.07 14.02
C GLU A 262 -10.76 19.60 14.75
N SER A 263 -11.35 18.50 14.33
CA SER A 263 -12.57 17.94 14.94
C SER A 263 -12.31 17.06 16.17
N VAL A 264 -11.07 16.63 16.40
CA VAL A 264 -10.69 15.72 17.52
C VAL A 264 -10.24 16.47 18.77
N SER A 265 -9.94 17.77 18.68
CA SER A 265 -9.40 18.58 19.79
C SER A 265 -10.34 18.78 20.99
N GLY A 266 -11.56 18.24 20.93
CA GLY A 266 -12.55 18.32 22.02
C GLY A 266 -12.56 17.16 23.02
N GLN A 267 -11.88 16.04 22.76
CA GLN A 267 -11.79 14.89 23.66
C GLN A 267 -10.41 14.81 24.32
N LYS A 268 -10.31 15.37 25.53
CA LYS A 268 -9.06 15.53 26.29
C LYS A 268 -8.43 14.24 26.85
N ASP A 269 -9.02 13.07 26.66
CA ASP A 269 -8.63 11.83 27.35
C ASP A 269 -8.13 10.72 26.41
N LEU A 270 -7.95 11.00 25.12
CA LEU A 270 -7.28 10.06 24.22
C LEU A 270 -5.82 10.48 24.07
N GLU A 271 -4.91 9.53 24.30
CA GLU A 271 -3.50 9.71 23.98
C GLU A 271 -3.36 10.30 22.57
N PRO A 272 -2.41 11.19 22.30
CA PRO A 272 -2.26 11.83 21.00
C PRO A 272 -1.89 10.77 19.96
N ASN A 273 -2.89 10.13 19.38
CA ASN A 273 -2.72 9.35 18.16
C ASN A 273 -2.53 10.35 17.01
N PHE A 274 -1.29 10.60 16.70
CA PHE A 274 -0.83 11.47 15.63
C PHE A 274 -1.03 10.81 14.25
N ASP A 275 -2.26 10.60 13.85
CA ASP A 275 -2.59 10.25 12.48
C ASP A 275 -3.40 11.43 11.91
N PRO A 276 -2.82 12.30 11.06
CA PRO A 276 -3.47 13.54 10.62
C PRO A 276 -4.77 13.30 9.85
N ASP A 277 -4.91 12.13 9.22
CA ASP A 277 -6.11 11.73 8.50
C ASP A 277 -6.56 10.35 9.01
N VAL A 278 -7.21 10.32 10.17
CA VAL A 278 -7.73 9.06 10.70
C VAL A 278 -8.94 8.64 9.88
N LEU A 279 -8.77 7.57 9.12
CA LEU A 279 -9.88 6.89 8.46
C LEU A 279 -10.70 6.16 9.53
N TRP A 280 -11.89 6.65 9.79
CA TRP A 280 -12.84 5.97 10.66
C TRP A 280 -13.73 5.05 9.83
N VAL A 281 -13.66 3.77 10.15
CA VAL A 281 -14.42 2.72 9.48
C VAL A 281 -15.50 2.22 10.42
N ASP A 282 -16.75 2.24 9.97
CA ASP A 282 -17.91 1.65 10.65
C ASP A 282 -18.44 0.49 9.79
N LEU A 283 -18.08 -0.74 10.19
CA LEU A 283 -18.52 -1.96 9.50
C LEU A 283 -19.81 -2.47 10.12
N ILE A 284 -20.78 -2.77 9.26
CA ILE A 284 -22.10 -3.30 9.63
C ILE A 284 -22.73 -2.43 10.73
N PRO A 285 -22.91 -1.13 10.49
CA PRO A 285 -23.48 -0.22 11.49
C PRO A 285 -24.85 -0.69 11.94
N ASN A 286 -25.10 -0.64 13.26
CA ASN A 286 -26.36 -1.08 13.85
C ASN A 286 -27.52 -0.11 13.63
N GLY A 287 -27.30 1.02 12.98
CA GLY A 287 -28.28 2.07 12.76
C GLY A 287 -28.34 2.53 11.31
N GLU A 288 -28.96 3.68 11.13
CA GLU A 288 -29.05 4.34 9.85
C GLU A 288 -27.74 5.06 9.51
N ILE A 289 -27.25 4.90 8.28
CA ILE A 289 -26.11 5.62 7.74
C ILE A 289 -26.59 6.98 7.24
N ASN A 290 -26.03 8.04 7.79
CA ASN A 290 -26.31 9.42 7.36
C ASN A 290 -25.31 9.83 6.28
N PHE A 291 -25.75 9.91 5.03
CA PHE A 291 -24.91 10.23 3.87
C PHE A 291 -24.32 11.64 3.92
N ASP A 292 -24.91 12.58 4.66
CA ASP A 292 -24.37 13.93 4.85
C ASP A 292 -23.18 13.97 5.82
N LYS A 293 -22.95 12.85 6.53
CA LYS A 293 -21.91 12.73 7.57
C LYS A 293 -20.81 11.74 7.25
N ILE A 294 -20.85 11.10 6.09
CA ILE A 294 -19.85 10.14 5.66
C ILE A 294 -19.15 10.62 4.40
N ASP A 295 -17.88 10.28 4.24
CA ASP A 295 -17.13 10.56 3.01
C ASP A 295 -17.38 9.48 1.97
N GLY A 296 -17.62 8.25 2.39
CA GLY A 296 -17.89 7.19 1.44
C GLY A 296 -18.35 5.87 2.03
N LEU A 297 -18.49 4.89 1.15
CA LEU A 297 -18.94 3.53 1.43
C LEU A 297 -17.83 2.52 1.15
N ILE A 298 -17.91 1.39 1.86
CA ILE A 298 -16.97 0.27 1.74
C ILE A 298 -17.72 -0.91 1.14
N PHE A 299 -17.19 -1.46 0.06
CA PHE A 299 -17.81 -2.55 -0.67
C PHE A 299 -16.89 -3.77 -0.80
N ILE A 300 -17.51 -4.95 -0.93
CA ILE A 300 -16.87 -6.14 -1.50
C ILE A 300 -17.45 -6.36 -2.90
N ALA A 301 -16.59 -6.53 -3.88
CA ALA A 301 -16.97 -6.85 -5.26
C ALA A 301 -15.82 -7.59 -5.98
N ASN A 302 -16.18 -8.40 -6.98
CA ASN A 302 -15.19 -9.11 -7.80
C ASN A 302 -14.51 -8.21 -8.83
N ASN A 303 -14.98 -6.98 -9.01
CA ASN A 303 -14.44 -6.03 -9.97
C ASN A 303 -14.90 -4.62 -9.60
N LYS A 304 -13.94 -3.69 -9.53
CA LYS A 304 -14.20 -2.27 -9.28
C LYS A 304 -15.21 -1.66 -10.26
N GLN A 305 -15.18 -2.08 -11.53
CA GLN A 305 -16.05 -1.56 -12.57
C GLN A 305 -17.55 -1.82 -12.28
N LYS A 306 -17.88 -2.96 -11.66
CA LYS A 306 -19.26 -3.28 -11.28
C LYS A 306 -19.87 -2.32 -10.25
N ILE A 307 -19.04 -1.57 -9.54
CA ILE A 307 -19.50 -0.56 -8.58
C ILE A 307 -19.72 0.79 -9.29
N LEU A 308 -19.00 1.00 -10.40
CA LEU A 308 -19.05 2.25 -11.16
C LEU A 308 -20.13 2.24 -12.26
N ASP A 309 -20.45 1.05 -12.77
CA ASP A 309 -21.48 0.81 -13.80
C ASP A 309 -22.87 0.65 -13.16
#